data_fdc18d3a531ca24aae2eb6d9c835ad3b
#
_entry.id   fdc18d3a531ca24aae2eb6d9c835ad3b
#
_cell.length_a   1.000
_cell.length_b   1.000
_cell.length_c   1.000
_cell.angle_alpha   90.00
_cell.angle_beta   90.00
_cell.angle_gamma   90.00
#
_symmetry.space_group_name_H-M   'P 1'
#
loop_
_entity.id
_entity.type
_entity.pdbx_description
1 polymer ?
#
loop_
_entity_poly.entity_id
_entity_poly.type
_entity_poly.pdbx_seq_one_letter_code
_entity_poly.pdbx_strand_id
1 'polypeptide(L)'
;MYLFDTNIVSELRKGERANAGVSALVDALDADDARVYLSVITLGELRRGVDLLRHRGDVSQAERLEHWLDAVIDEYAERILEFGRDEALLWGRLRVPRPENALDKQIAATALINDLTLVTRNTGDFVATGVKLLNPFL
;
A
#
# COMPACT_ATOMS: atom_id res chain seq x y z
N MET A 1 1.31 -9.49 11.48
CA MET A 1 1.59 -8.12 11.03
C MET A 1 1.34 -7.99 9.53
N TYR A 2 0.88 -6.83 9.10
CA TYR A 2 0.34 -6.65 7.76
C TYR A 2 0.93 -5.42 7.10
N LEU A 3 1.08 -5.48 5.78
CA LEU A 3 1.43 -4.34 4.94
C LEU A 3 0.27 -4.09 3.99
N PHE A 4 -0.31 -2.89 4.02
CA PHE A 4 -1.39 -2.53 3.10
C PHE A 4 -0.80 -2.01 1.79
N ASP A 5 -1.19 -2.64 0.68
CA ASP A 5 -0.89 -2.13 -0.65
C ASP A 5 -1.66 -0.83 -0.91
N THR A 6 -1.20 -0.07 -1.87
CA THR A 6 -1.79 1.23 -2.24
C THR A 6 -3.29 1.13 -2.52
N ASN A 7 -3.74 0.07 -3.19
CA ASN A 7 -5.17 -0.10 -3.50
C ASN A 7 -6.05 -0.28 -2.26
N ILE A 8 -5.51 -0.85 -1.18
CA ILE A 8 -6.24 -0.97 0.09
C ILE A 8 -6.38 0.41 0.74
N VAL A 9 -5.28 1.17 0.81
CA VAL A 9 -5.28 2.51 1.40
C VAL A 9 -6.25 3.42 0.64
N SER A 10 -6.21 3.36 -0.70
CA SER A 10 -7.13 4.12 -1.55
C SER A 10 -8.59 3.73 -1.35
N GLU A 11 -8.87 2.44 -1.13
CA GLU A 11 -10.23 1.99 -0.86
C GLU A 11 -10.74 2.55 0.47
N LEU A 12 -9.90 2.59 1.49
CA LEU A 12 -10.27 3.11 2.81
C LEU A 12 -10.62 4.59 2.79
N ARG A 13 -10.12 5.35 1.81
CA ARG A 13 -10.50 6.76 1.62
C ARG A 13 -12.00 6.94 1.40
N LYS A 14 -12.68 5.94 0.86
CA LYS A 14 -14.12 6.00 0.59
C LYS A 14 -14.97 6.00 1.87
N GLY A 15 -14.38 5.71 3.04
CA GLY A 15 -15.08 5.67 4.31
C GLY A 15 -16.20 4.63 4.31
N GLU A 16 -17.43 5.04 4.59
CA GLU A 16 -18.58 4.12 4.63
C GLU A 16 -18.89 3.45 3.29
N ARG A 17 -18.42 4.02 2.19
CA ARG A 17 -18.60 3.46 0.84
C ARG A 17 -17.50 2.50 0.43
N ALA A 18 -16.54 2.24 1.33
CA ALA A 18 -15.47 1.28 1.06
C ALA A 18 -16.04 -0.13 0.92
N ASN A 19 -15.33 -0.98 0.17
CA ASN A 19 -15.71 -2.38 0.01
C ASN A 19 -15.93 -3.04 1.38
N ALA A 20 -17.03 -3.77 1.52
CA ALA A 20 -17.43 -4.36 2.81
C ALA A 20 -16.38 -5.33 3.36
N GLY A 21 -15.71 -6.09 2.50
CA GLY A 21 -14.65 -7.02 2.92
C GLY A 21 -13.43 -6.28 3.46
N VAL A 22 -13.05 -5.17 2.82
CA VAL A 22 -11.94 -4.33 3.29
C VAL A 22 -12.27 -3.73 4.64
N SER A 23 -13.47 -3.16 4.81
CA SER A 23 -13.90 -2.58 6.09
C SER A 23 -13.94 -3.64 7.20
N ALA A 24 -14.44 -4.84 6.88
CA ALA A 24 -14.49 -5.94 7.87
C ALA A 24 -13.08 -6.37 8.30
N LEU A 25 -12.13 -6.42 7.37
CA LEU A 25 -10.75 -6.75 7.73
C LEU A 25 -10.15 -5.70 8.66
N VAL A 26 -10.32 -4.42 8.34
CA VAL A 26 -9.79 -3.32 9.17
C VAL A 26 -10.37 -3.39 10.57
N ASP A 27 -11.68 -3.60 10.70
CA ASP A 27 -12.33 -3.73 12.01
C ASP A 27 -11.78 -4.92 12.80
N ALA A 28 -11.56 -6.06 12.14
CA ALA A 28 -10.99 -7.24 12.78
C ALA A 28 -9.54 -7.00 13.23
N LEU A 29 -8.74 -6.32 12.43
CA LEU A 29 -7.36 -5.99 12.77
C LEU A 29 -7.30 -5.01 13.94
N ASP A 30 -8.19 -4.02 13.98
CA ASP A 30 -8.28 -3.07 15.07
C ASP A 30 -8.69 -3.79 16.38
N ALA A 31 -9.66 -4.71 16.30
CA ALA A 31 -10.11 -5.48 17.46
C ALA A 31 -8.99 -6.35 18.04
N ASP A 32 -8.11 -6.88 17.20
CA ASP A 32 -6.99 -7.72 17.58
C ASP A 32 -5.74 -6.92 17.94
N ASP A 33 -5.80 -5.58 17.85
CA ASP A 33 -4.64 -4.69 18.01
C ASP A 33 -3.47 -5.10 17.12
N ALA A 34 -3.78 -5.56 15.91
CA ALA A 34 -2.79 -6.01 14.95
C ALA A 34 -2.05 -4.82 14.35
N ARG A 35 -0.75 -5.00 14.10
CA ARG A 35 0.06 -3.93 13.50
C ARG A 35 -0.08 -3.93 11.99
N VAL A 36 -0.40 -2.75 11.47
CA VAL A 36 -0.51 -2.48 10.04
C VAL A 36 0.52 -1.43 9.65
N TYR A 37 1.29 -1.73 8.62
CA TYR A 37 2.35 -0.88 8.09
C TYR A 37 2.03 -0.41 6.68
N LEU A 38 2.65 0.69 6.29
CA LEU A 38 2.64 1.18 4.91
C LEU A 38 4.08 1.26 4.40
N SER A 39 4.24 1.14 3.08
CA SER A 39 5.52 1.36 2.40
C SER A 39 5.66 2.82 1.99
N VAL A 40 6.88 3.37 2.01
CA VAL A 40 7.18 4.68 1.42
C VAL A 40 6.81 4.72 -0.07
N ILE A 41 6.84 3.58 -0.76
CA ILE A 41 6.41 3.49 -2.16
C ILE A 41 4.93 3.83 -2.29
N THR A 42 4.10 3.35 -1.37
CA THR A 42 2.67 3.69 -1.33
C THR A 42 2.49 5.19 -1.15
N LEU A 43 3.26 5.83 -0.27
CA LEU A 43 3.19 7.29 -0.11
C LEU A 43 3.52 8.01 -1.42
N GLY A 44 4.55 7.54 -2.12
CA GLY A 44 4.91 8.10 -3.42
C GLY A 44 3.80 7.95 -4.46
N GLU A 45 3.15 6.79 -4.52
CA GLU A 45 2.03 6.56 -5.43
C GLU A 45 0.83 7.46 -5.11
N LEU A 46 0.49 7.61 -3.83
CA LEU A 46 -0.59 8.49 -3.40
C LEU A 46 -0.27 9.95 -3.69
N ARG A 47 0.98 10.38 -3.47
CA ARG A 47 1.43 11.74 -3.81
C ARG A 47 1.33 12.01 -5.30
N ARG A 48 1.72 11.04 -6.11
CA ARG A 48 1.55 11.16 -7.57
C ARG A 48 0.09 11.39 -7.93
N GLY A 49 -0.84 10.71 -7.26
CA GLY A 49 -2.28 10.90 -7.49
C GLY A 49 -2.72 12.33 -7.22
N VAL A 50 -2.24 12.95 -6.15
CA VAL A 50 -2.52 14.36 -5.82
C VAL A 50 -2.02 15.29 -6.93
N ASP A 51 -0.75 15.12 -7.29
CA ASP A 51 -0.10 16.02 -8.26
C ASP A 51 -0.66 15.85 -9.67
N LEU A 52 -1.11 14.64 -10.01
CA LEU A 52 -1.77 14.37 -11.28
C LEU A 52 -3.10 15.13 -11.41
N LEU A 53 -3.92 15.14 -10.35
CA LEU A 53 -5.16 15.93 -10.32
C LEU A 53 -4.86 17.41 -10.47
N ARG A 54 -3.85 17.91 -9.76
CA ARG A 54 -3.46 19.33 -9.86
C ARG A 54 -2.97 19.68 -11.26
N HIS A 55 -2.21 18.80 -11.88
CA HIS A 55 -1.73 18.96 -13.25
C HIS A 55 -2.88 19.03 -14.26
N ARG A 56 -3.95 18.26 -14.03
CA ARG A 56 -5.15 18.26 -14.89
C ARG A 56 -6.07 19.47 -14.63
N GLY A 57 -5.73 20.32 -13.68
CA GLY A 57 -6.51 21.49 -13.33
C GLY A 57 -7.63 21.26 -12.31
N ASP A 58 -7.74 20.05 -11.77
CA ASP A 58 -8.73 19.74 -10.73
C ASP A 58 -8.15 20.05 -9.35
N VAL A 59 -8.00 21.35 -9.08
CA VAL A 59 -7.35 21.85 -7.87
C VAL A 59 -8.14 21.48 -6.61
N SER A 60 -9.46 21.58 -6.67
CA SER A 60 -10.33 21.27 -5.53
C SER A 60 -10.18 19.82 -5.08
N GLN A 61 -10.20 18.89 -6.04
CA GLN A 61 -10.03 17.47 -5.74
C GLN A 61 -8.61 17.16 -5.26
N ALA A 62 -7.60 17.81 -5.85
CA ALA A 62 -6.22 17.66 -5.45
C ALA A 62 -6.02 18.09 -3.99
N GLU A 63 -6.61 19.21 -3.58
CA GLU A 63 -6.52 19.69 -2.20
C GLU A 63 -7.18 18.72 -1.21
N ARG A 64 -8.34 18.18 -1.55
CA ARG A 64 -9.01 17.17 -0.71
C ARG A 64 -8.18 15.91 -0.56
N LEU A 65 -7.61 15.44 -1.67
CA LEU A 65 -6.78 14.24 -1.66
C LEU A 65 -5.49 14.47 -0.87
N GLU A 66 -4.86 15.64 -1.03
CA GLU A 66 -3.65 16.01 -0.29
C GLU A 66 -3.92 16.06 1.22
N HIS A 67 -5.03 16.66 1.62
CA HIS A 67 -5.42 16.73 3.02
C HIS A 67 -5.62 15.33 3.63
N TRP A 68 -6.30 14.44 2.89
CA TRP A 68 -6.44 13.05 3.31
C TRP A 68 -5.08 12.33 3.40
N LEU A 69 -4.19 12.55 2.43
CA LEU A 69 -2.86 11.95 2.45
C LEU A 69 -2.06 12.41 3.67
N ASP A 70 -2.12 13.70 4.02
CA ASP A 70 -1.46 14.22 5.21
C ASP A 70 -1.98 13.52 6.47
N ALA A 71 -3.27 13.27 6.56
CA ALA A 71 -3.88 12.54 7.67
C ALA A 71 -3.40 11.08 7.73
N VAL A 72 -3.25 10.42 6.58
CA VAL A 72 -2.70 9.06 6.51
C VAL A 72 -1.26 9.03 7.01
N ILE A 73 -0.44 9.97 6.58
CA ILE A 73 0.96 10.05 7.00
C ILE A 73 1.04 10.24 8.52
N ASP A 74 0.20 11.09 9.09
CA ASP A 74 0.17 11.31 10.54
C ASP A 74 -0.27 10.05 11.29
N GLU A 75 -1.31 9.39 10.82
CA GLU A 75 -1.84 8.17 11.45
C GLU A 75 -0.81 7.03 11.45
N TYR A 76 -0.08 6.86 10.36
CA TYR A 76 0.89 5.78 10.21
C TYR A 76 2.33 6.21 10.47
N ALA A 77 2.58 7.39 11.03
CA ALA A 77 3.92 8.00 11.10
C ALA A 77 5.02 7.06 11.61
N GLU A 78 4.72 6.22 12.60
CA GLU A 78 5.70 5.28 13.18
C GLU A 78 5.66 3.91 12.51
N ARG A 79 4.80 3.71 11.52
CA ARG A 79 4.56 2.43 10.85
C ARG A 79 4.73 2.55 9.34
N ILE A 80 5.51 3.52 8.89
CA ILE A 80 5.89 3.69 7.48
C ILE A 80 7.27 3.07 7.30
N LEU A 81 7.36 2.06 6.45
CA LEU A 81 8.60 1.32 6.23
C LEU A 81 9.37 1.92 5.06
N GLU A 82 10.66 2.16 5.31
CA GLU A 82 11.57 2.68 4.31
C GLU A 82 11.92 1.60 3.28
N PHE A 83 12.40 2.05 2.13
CA PHE A 83 12.95 1.18 1.10
C PHE A 83 14.45 1.37 1.06
N GLY A 84 15.15 0.52 1.79
CA GLY A 84 16.59 0.64 1.99
C GLY A 84 17.40 -0.33 1.13
N ARG A 85 18.66 -0.54 1.55
CA ARG A 85 19.60 -1.39 0.80
C ARG A 85 19.12 -2.83 0.67
N ASP A 86 18.65 -3.43 1.75
CA ASP A 86 18.23 -4.84 1.75
C ASP A 86 17.00 -5.05 0.87
N GLU A 87 16.04 -4.14 0.96
CA GLU A 87 14.85 -4.16 0.11
C GLU A 87 15.22 -3.98 -1.37
N ALA A 88 16.16 -3.09 -1.65
CA ALA A 88 16.62 -2.83 -3.02
C ALA A 88 17.30 -4.07 -3.63
N LEU A 89 18.13 -4.77 -2.86
CA LEU A 89 18.80 -5.97 -3.33
C LEU A 89 17.80 -7.09 -3.60
N LEU A 90 16.84 -7.30 -2.71
CA LEU A 90 15.78 -8.29 -2.91
C LEU A 90 14.90 -7.91 -4.11
N TRP A 91 14.52 -6.64 -4.21
CA TRP A 91 13.74 -6.13 -5.35
C TRP A 91 14.42 -6.45 -6.68
N GLY A 92 15.74 -6.25 -6.78
CA GLY A 92 16.50 -6.60 -7.98
C GLY A 92 16.36 -8.08 -8.34
N ARG A 93 16.45 -8.97 -7.34
CA ARG A 93 16.28 -10.42 -7.53
C ARG A 93 14.87 -10.78 -8.00
N LEU A 94 13.84 -10.13 -7.45
CA LEU A 94 12.44 -10.40 -7.81
C LEU A 94 12.13 -10.02 -9.25
N ARG A 95 12.99 -9.22 -9.88
CA ARG A 95 12.82 -8.75 -11.26
C ARG A 95 13.54 -9.61 -12.29
N VAL A 96 14.09 -10.74 -11.88
CA VAL A 96 14.75 -11.68 -12.80
C VAL A 96 13.90 -12.93 -12.89
N PRO A 97 13.56 -13.42 -14.09
CA PRO A 97 13.87 -12.84 -15.41
C PRO A 97 12.93 -11.71 -15.85
N ARG A 98 11.83 -11.51 -15.14
CA ARG A 98 10.77 -10.57 -15.56
C ARG A 98 10.86 -9.25 -14.80
N PRO A 99 11.10 -8.13 -15.51
CA PRO A 99 11.26 -6.83 -14.86
C PRO A 99 9.93 -6.07 -14.61
N GLU A 100 8.80 -6.61 -15.08
CA GLU A 100 7.49 -5.95 -15.00
C GLU A 100 7.05 -5.75 -13.56
N ASN A 101 6.05 -4.88 -13.36
CA ASN A 101 5.44 -4.58 -12.06
C ASN A 101 6.50 -4.11 -11.05
N ALA A 102 7.36 -3.19 -11.49
CA ALA A 102 8.51 -2.75 -10.69
C ALA A 102 8.10 -2.18 -9.33
N LEU A 103 7.05 -1.35 -9.28
CA LEU A 103 6.58 -0.76 -8.01
C LEU A 103 5.97 -1.82 -7.10
N ASP A 104 5.17 -2.74 -7.65
CA ASP A 104 4.61 -3.84 -6.88
C ASP A 104 5.70 -4.70 -6.27
N LYS A 105 6.76 -4.98 -7.01
CA LYS A 105 7.89 -5.76 -6.52
C LYS A 105 8.69 -5.03 -5.45
N GLN A 106 8.72 -3.69 -5.46
CA GLN A 106 9.29 -2.91 -4.35
C GLN A 106 8.48 -3.11 -3.07
N ILE A 107 7.16 -3.07 -3.16
CA ILE A 107 6.27 -3.31 -2.03
C ILE A 107 6.41 -4.74 -1.53
N ALA A 108 6.47 -5.71 -2.45
CA ALA A 108 6.69 -7.12 -2.10
C ALA A 108 8.02 -7.33 -1.37
N ALA A 109 9.10 -6.69 -1.82
CA ALA A 109 10.40 -6.77 -1.18
C ALA A 109 10.34 -6.25 0.26
N THR A 110 9.65 -5.14 0.49
CA THR A 110 9.46 -4.60 1.84
C THR A 110 8.71 -5.59 2.74
N ALA A 111 7.64 -6.20 2.23
CA ALA A 111 6.87 -7.20 2.98
C ALA A 111 7.71 -8.44 3.31
N LEU A 112 8.49 -8.94 2.35
CA LEU A 112 9.34 -10.11 2.54
C LEU A 112 10.44 -9.87 3.58
N ILE A 113 11.13 -8.73 3.50
CA ILE A 113 12.20 -8.38 4.44
C ILE A 113 11.67 -8.27 5.87
N ASN A 114 10.46 -7.77 6.04
CA ASN A 114 9.85 -7.55 7.35
C ASN A 114 8.90 -8.66 7.79
N ASP A 115 8.81 -9.74 7.02
CA ASP A 115 7.94 -10.91 7.28
C ASP A 115 6.48 -10.49 7.51
N LEU A 116 5.95 -9.67 6.60
CA LEU A 116 4.59 -9.16 6.65
C LEU A 116 3.70 -9.86 5.63
N THR A 117 2.42 -10.00 5.98
CA THR A 117 1.38 -10.38 5.01
C THR A 117 0.98 -9.14 4.21
N LEU A 118 1.09 -9.22 2.89
CA LEU A 118 0.69 -8.13 2.00
C LEU A 118 -0.80 -8.23 1.75
N VAL A 119 -1.53 -7.18 2.12
CA VAL A 119 -2.96 -7.06 1.88
C VAL A 119 -3.15 -6.28 0.59
N THR A 120 -3.72 -6.92 -0.43
CA THR A 120 -3.85 -6.34 -1.76
C THR A 120 -5.03 -6.94 -2.51
N ARG A 121 -5.62 -6.14 -3.39
CA ARG A 121 -6.61 -6.63 -4.36
C ARG A 121 -5.95 -7.43 -5.49
N ASN A 122 -4.72 -7.09 -5.85
CA ASN A 122 -4.05 -7.58 -7.06
C ASN A 122 -3.13 -8.77 -6.75
N THR A 123 -3.64 -9.81 -6.11
CA THR A 123 -2.84 -10.96 -5.70
C THR A 123 -2.08 -11.62 -6.85
N GLY A 124 -2.67 -11.63 -8.06
CA GLY A 124 -2.02 -12.21 -9.24
C GLY A 124 -0.69 -11.57 -9.58
N ASP A 125 -0.54 -10.28 -9.34
CA ASP A 125 0.69 -9.53 -9.63
C ASP A 125 1.83 -9.88 -8.66
N PHE A 126 1.51 -10.51 -7.53
CA PHE A 126 2.47 -10.80 -6.45
C PHE A 126 2.79 -12.28 -6.27
N VAL A 127 2.04 -13.18 -6.89
CA VAL A 127 2.18 -14.64 -6.67
C VAL A 127 3.61 -15.10 -6.89
N ALA A 128 4.27 -14.62 -7.95
CA ALA A 128 5.63 -15.04 -8.29
C ALA A 128 6.68 -14.56 -7.29
N THR A 129 6.36 -13.61 -6.42
CA THR A 129 7.31 -13.07 -5.43
C THR A 129 7.46 -13.93 -4.19
N GLY A 130 6.50 -14.82 -3.93
CA GLY A 130 6.50 -15.66 -2.73
C GLY A 130 6.04 -14.95 -1.47
N VAL A 131 5.60 -13.69 -1.54
CA VAL A 131 5.08 -12.97 -0.38
C VAL A 131 3.74 -13.56 0.07
N LYS A 132 3.50 -13.55 1.39
CA LYS A 132 2.19 -13.95 1.94
C LYS A 132 1.15 -12.91 1.51
N LEU A 133 0.02 -13.38 0.96
CA LEU A 133 -1.00 -12.52 0.37
C LEU A 133 -2.34 -12.70 1.05
N LEU A 134 -3.08 -11.59 1.15
CA LEU A 134 -4.45 -11.58 1.62
C LEU A 134 -5.25 -10.57 0.77
N ASN A 135 -6.31 -11.06 0.09
CA ASN A 135 -7.24 -10.20 -0.64
C ASN A 135 -8.54 -10.10 0.14
N PRO A 136 -8.84 -8.94 0.76
CA PRO A 136 -10.06 -8.77 1.56
C PRO A 136 -11.28 -8.40 0.73
N PHE A 137 -11.12 -8.04 -0.54
CA PHE A 137 -12.24 -7.59 -1.37
C PHE A 137 -13.29 -8.67 -1.56
N LEU A 138 -14.53 -8.28 -1.45
CA LEU A 138 -15.70 -9.12 -1.71
C LEU A 138 -16.32 -8.82 -3.08
#